data_ce5abc77385aac6f8d6303c3a5602256
#
_entry.id   ce5abc77385aac6f8d6303c3a5602256
#
_cell.length_a   1.000
_cell.length_b   1.000
_cell.length_c   1.000
_cell.angle_alpha   90.00
_cell.angle_beta   90.00
_cell.angle_gamma   90.00
#
_symmetry.space_group_name_H-M   'P 1'
#
loop_
_entity.id
_entity.type
_entity.pdbx_description
1 polymer ?
#
loop_
_entity_poly.entity_id
_entity_poly.type
_entity_poly.pdbx_seq_one_letter_code
_entity_poly.pdbx_strand_id
1 'polypeptide(L)'
;MKHTSLIIALAATGVLTACGGGQKPSKRDNVWGENVDTSVVAKNQVKGEKVLVPFKQIDNDLLEVQVSLNGVPFNMWWDTGASVTCISLLELQKLAKEGKISMDDYRGPAFSKIADGSTTESAVFTIKEIYIQGRDNKYIVVKDVEALVTPNQEAPLLLGQNVIKRLPKHTFDVSNGVIEFEKQP
;
A
#
# COMPACT_ATOMS: atom_id res chain seq x y z
N MET A 1 -23.89 6.61 -21.67
CA MET A 1 -23.09 6.66 -20.42
C MET A 1 -21.73 7.18 -20.82
N LYS A 2 -21.38 8.39 -20.38
CA LYS A 2 -20.12 9.06 -20.77
C LYS A 2 -19.01 8.63 -19.82
N HIS A 3 -18.05 7.86 -20.33
CA HIS A 3 -16.81 7.58 -19.59
C HIS A 3 -15.95 8.84 -19.59
N THR A 4 -15.93 9.53 -18.47
CA THR A 4 -15.04 10.67 -18.29
C THR A 4 -13.64 10.10 -17.97
N SER A 5 -12.76 10.14 -18.97
CA SER A 5 -11.34 9.77 -18.75
C SER A 5 -10.72 10.76 -17.78
N LEU A 6 -10.25 10.24 -16.66
CA LEU A 6 -9.50 10.99 -15.67
C LEU A 6 -8.10 11.29 -16.23
N ILE A 7 -7.94 12.45 -16.86
CA ILE A 7 -6.62 12.96 -17.24
C ILE A 7 -6.19 13.92 -16.14
N ILE A 8 -5.39 13.43 -15.23
CA ILE A 8 -4.69 14.29 -14.28
C ILE A 8 -3.45 14.81 -15.01
N ALA A 9 -3.53 16.01 -15.57
CA ALA A 9 -2.38 16.72 -16.09
C ALA A 9 -1.66 17.35 -14.89
N LEU A 10 -0.75 16.63 -14.26
CA LEU A 10 0.25 17.24 -13.38
C LEU A 10 1.40 17.70 -14.28
N ALA A 11 1.45 18.98 -14.58
CA ALA A 11 2.60 19.60 -15.20
C ALA A 11 3.68 19.75 -14.13
N ALA A 12 4.61 18.81 -14.08
CA ALA A 12 5.84 18.95 -13.29
C ALA A 12 7.04 18.89 -14.22
N THR A 13 7.54 20.05 -14.63
CA THR A 13 8.88 20.21 -15.17
C THR A 13 9.85 20.26 -13.99
N GLY A 14 10.53 19.17 -13.71
CA GLY A 14 11.58 19.10 -12.72
C GLY A 14 12.48 17.92 -12.99
N VAL A 15 13.62 18.17 -13.63
CA VAL A 15 14.70 17.20 -13.76
C VAL A 15 15.32 17.01 -12.38
N LEU A 16 15.11 15.88 -11.76
CA LEU A 16 15.83 15.46 -10.56
C LEU A 16 16.81 14.36 -10.93
N THR A 17 18.08 14.71 -10.97
CA THR A 17 19.19 13.77 -10.91
C THR A 17 19.21 13.16 -9.52
N ALA A 18 18.68 11.97 -9.39
CA ALA A 18 18.81 11.18 -8.18
C ALA A 18 20.11 10.40 -8.22
N CYS A 19 20.86 10.47 -7.16
CA CYS A 19 22.06 9.69 -6.92
C CYS A 19 21.82 8.19 -6.95
N GLY A 20 22.58 7.53 -7.77
CA GLY A 20 23.38 6.38 -7.52
C GLY A 20 22.74 5.03 -7.31
N GLY A 21 23.11 4.10 -8.16
CA GLY A 21 23.02 2.67 -7.95
C GLY A 21 22.00 2.01 -8.88
N GLY A 22 22.42 1.81 -10.13
CA GLY A 22 21.59 1.13 -11.11
C GLY A 22 21.37 -0.35 -10.76
N GLN A 23 20.24 -0.66 -10.18
CA GLN A 23 19.58 -1.93 -10.38
C GLN A 23 18.28 -1.64 -11.11
N LYS A 24 18.15 -2.27 -12.31
CA LYS A 24 16.88 -2.28 -13.03
C LYS A 24 15.81 -2.79 -12.05
N PRO A 25 14.64 -2.14 -11.95
CA PRO A 25 13.56 -2.68 -11.16
C PRO A 25 13.26 -4.08 -11.72
N SER A 26 13.46 -5.11 -10.90
CA SER A 26 12.95 -6.43 -11.21
C SER A 26 11.44 -6.27 -11.40
N LYS A 27 10.89 -6.85 -12.46
CA LYS A 27 9.45 -7.04 -12.56
C LYS A 27 8.99 -7.46 -11.17
N ARG A 28 8.08 -6.70 -10.57
CA ARG A 28 7.44 -7.09 -9.31
C ARG A 28 6.59 -8.33 -9.64
N ASP A 29 7.26 -9.48 -9.67
CA ASP A 29 6.57 -10.74 -9.84
C ASP A 29 5.72 -10.94 -8.60
N ASN A 30 4.43 -11.10 -8.82
CA ASN A 30 3.47 -11.44 -7.78
C ASN A 30 3.84 -12.82 -7.24
N VAL A 31 4.72 -12.86 -6.25
CA VAL A 31 5.23 -14.11 -5.62
C VAL A 31 4.08 -14.92 -4.99
N TRP A 32 2.90 -14.31 -4.88
CA TRP A 32 1.75 -14.85 -4.14
C TRP A 32 0.63 -15.38 -5.04
N GLY A 33 0.79 -15.39 -6.37
CA GLY A 33 -0.24 -15.84 -7.31
C GLY A 33 -1.15 -14.72 -7.80
N GLU A 34 -1.57 -14.81 -9.04
CA GLU A 34 -2.19 -13.72 -9.81
C GLU A 34 -3.62 -13.33 -9.43
N ASN A 35 -4.28 -14.04 -8.51
CA ASN A 35 -5.69 -13.73 -8.18
C ASN A 35 -5.98 -13.97 -6.70
N VAL A 36 -5.86 -12.92 -5.89
CA VAL A 36 -6.58 -12.90 -4.62
C VAL A 36 -8.03 -12.56 -4.94
N ASP A 37 -8.91 -13.55 -4.87
CA ASP A 37 -10.35 -13.31 -4.97
C ASP A 37 -10.82 -12.58 -3.71
N THR A 38 -10.92 -11.26 -3.81
CA THR A 38 -11.35 -10.41 -2.70
C THR A 38 -12.79 -10.67 -2.26
N SER A 39 -13.60 -11.32 -3.08
CA SER A 39 -14.96 -11.73 -2.69
C SER A 39 -14.95 -12.88 -1.67
N VAL A 40 -13.93 -13.73 -1.73
CA VAL A 40 -13.69 -14.80 -0.74
C VAL A 40 -13.13 -14.21 0.55
N VAL A 41 -12.25 -13.21 0.44
CA VAL A 41 -11.65 -12.50 1.58
C VAL A 41 -12.73 -11.83 2.44
N ALA A 42 -13.74 -11.18 1.82
CA ALA A 42 -14.81 -10.50 2.55
C ALA A 42 -15.69 -11.43 3.42
N LYS A 43 -15.73 -12.74 3.12
CA LYS A 43 -16.57 -13.72 3.84
C LYS A 43 -15.88 -14.37 5.04
N ASN A 44 -14.56 -14.29 5.14
CA ASN A 44 -13.76 -15.07 6.08
C ASN A 44 -13.11 -14.22 7.20
N GLN A 45 -13.72 -13.09 7.56
CA GLN A 45 -13.27 -12.34 8.74
C GLN A 45 -13.57 -13.14 10.00
N VAL A 46 -12.58 -13.85 10.50
CA VAL A 46 -12.76 -14.72 11.68
C VAL A 46 -12.50 -13.88 12.92
N LYS A 47 -13.60 -13.46 13.60
CA LYS A 47 -13.51 -12.86 14.92
C LYS A 47 -12.91 -13.86 15.92
N GLY A 48 -11.91 -13.44 16.66
CA GLY A 48 -11.40 -14.19 17.80
C GLY A 48 -10.26 -15.15 17.53
N GLU A 49 -9.71 -15.21 16.33
CA GLU A 49 -8.53 -16.04 16.02
C GLU A 49 -7.29 -15.20 15.71
N LYS A 50 -6.11 -15.75 15.96
CA LYS A 50 -4.84 -15.16 15.54
C LYS A 50 -4.77 -15.12 14.01
N VAL A 51 -4.22 -14.03 13.48
CA VAL A 51 -3.94 -13.89 12.05
C VAL A 51 -2.42 -13.90 11.86
N LEU A 52 -1.94 -14.80 11.02
CA LEU A 52 -0.53 -14.89 10.64
C LEU A 52 -0.37 -14.27 9.26
N VAL A 53 0.26 -13.11 9.19
CA VAL A 53 0.53 -12.40 7.93
C VAL A 53 1.94 -12.75 7.48
N PRO A 54 2.12 -13.46 6.35
CA PRO A 54 3.43 -13.71 5.80
C PRO A 54 4.08 -12.41 5.38
N PHE A 55 5.37 -12.30 5.59
CA PHE A 55 6.18 -11.25 4.99
C PHE A 55 7.38 -11.83 4.26
N LYS A 56 7.89 -11.07 3.31
CA LYS A 56 9.13 -11.32 2.64
C LYS A 56 10.14 -10.30 3.10
N GLN A 57 11.30 -10.75 3.52
CA GLN A 57 12.43 -9.88 3.80
C GLN A 57 13.10 -9.54 2.46
N ILE A 58 13.23 -8.27 2.19
CA ILE A 58 13.88 -7.73 1.00
C ILE A 58 15.15 -6.96 1.39
N ASP A 59 15.81 -6.36 0.44
CA ASP A 59 17.06 -5.63 0.66
C ASP A 59 17.02 -4.72 1.90
N ASN A 60 18.12 -4.72 2.68
CA ASN A 60 18.26 -3.94 3.92
C ASN A 60 17.24 -4.26 5.04
N ASP A 61 16.84 -5.50 5.15
CA ASP A 61 15.92 -5.99 6.18
C ASP A 61 14.52 -5.35 6.16
N LEU A 62 14.11 -4.76 5.04
CA LEU A 62 12.76 -4.27 4.84
C LEU A 62 11.78 -5.44 4.72
N LEU A 63 10.62 -5.28 5.34
CA LEU A 63 9.57 -6.28 5.28
C LEU A 63 8.54 -5.90 4.22
N GLU A 64 8.28 -6.79 3.28
CA GLU A 64 7.23 -6.67 2.28
C GLU A 64 6.06 -7.57 2.64
N VAL A 65 4.86 -7.00 2.63
CA VAL A 65 3.61 -7.72 2.91
C VAL A 65 2.67 -7.59 1.73
N GLN A 66 1.84 -8.60 1.53
CA GLN A 66 0.78 -8.55 0.55
C GLN A 66 -0.44 -7.85 1.13
N VAL A 67 -0.94 -6.86 0.41
CA VAL A 67 -2.16 -6.12 0.75
C VAL A 67 -3.08 -6.03 -0.45
N SER A 68 -4.35 -5.72 -0.20
CA SER A 68 -5.28 -5.35 -1.25
C SER A 68 -5.82 -3.95 -0.96
N LEU A 69 -5.68 -3.02 -1.90
CA LEU A 69 -6.22 -1.67 -1.83
C LEU A 69 -7.52 -1.62 -2.63
N ASN A 70 -8.65 -1.41 -1.96
CA ASN A 70 -9.99 -1.42 -2.58
C ASN A 70 -10.24 -2.66 -3.46
N GLY A 71 -9.68 -3.81 -3.07
CA GLY A 71 -9.82 -5.07 -3.80
C GLY A 71 -8.73 -5.35 -4.84
N VAL A 72 -7.78 -4.46 -5.07
CA VAL A 72 -6.66 -4.66 -6.01
C VAL A 72 -5.41 -5.06 -5.24
N PRO A 73 -4.75 -6.18 -5.58
CA PRO A 73 -3.58 -6.66 -4.84
C PRO A 73 -2.31 -5.87 -5.18
N PHE A 74 -1.51 -5.61 -4.14
CA PHE A 74 -0.21 -4.95 -4.19
C PHE A 74 0.71 -5.55 -3.13
N ASN A 75 2.02 -5.45 -3.37
CA ASN A 75 3.04 -5.68 -2.35
C ASN A 75 3.48 -4.33 -1.80
N MET A 76 3.47 -4.18 -0.49
CA MET A 76 3.82 -2.93 0.18
C MET A 76 4.89 -3.17 1.24
N TRP A 77 5.76 -2.21 1.40
CA TRP A 77 6.74 -2.24 2.49
C TRP A 77 6.07 -1.86 3.80
N TRP A 78 6.30 -2.67 4.81
CA TRP A 78 5.91 -2.35 6.19
C TRP A 78 6.86 -1.29 6.74
N ASP A 79 6.46 -0.03 6.69
CA ASP A 79 7.35 1.09 7.02
C ASP A 79 6.89 1.85 8.26
N THR A 80 7.54 1.56 9.39
CA THR A 80 7.29 2.25 10.66
C THR A 80 7.86 3.67 10.68
N GLY A 81 8.72 4.04 9.73
CA GLY A 81 9.28 5.38 9.56
C GLY A 81 8.38 6.31 8.76
N ALA A 82 7.48 5.76 7.93
CA ALA A 82 6.52 6.56 7.20
C ALA A 82 5.32 6.91 8.08
N SER A 83 5.01 8.20 8.21
CA SER A 83 3.84 8.65 8.98
C SER A 83 2.53 8.26 8.31
N VAL A 84 2.49 8.24 6.99
CA VAL A 84 1.33 7.94 6.15
C VAL A 84 1.66 6.87 5.11
N THR A 85 0.63 6.14 4.72
CA THR A 85 0.68 5.19 3.61
C THR A 85 0.93 5.93 2.31
N CYS A 86 1.85 5.42 1.49
CA CYS A 86 2.22 6.03 0.21
C CYS A 86 2.06 5.03 -0.93
N ILE A 87 1.49 5.51 -2.03
CA ILE A 87 1.43 4.80 -3.30
C ILE A 87 1.97 5.69 -4.42
N SER A 88 2.32 5.11 -5.54
CA SER A 88 2.74 5.89 -6.70
C SER A 88 1.57 6.24 -7.62
N LEU A 89 1.82 7.14 -8.56
CA LEU A 89 0.83 7.48 -9.58
C LEU A 89 0.43 6.25 -10.43
N LEU A 90 1.30 5.27 -10.62
CA LEU A 90 0.99 4.03 -11.36
C LEU A 90 -0.08 3.21 -10.65
N GLU A 91 0.02 3.06 -9.34
CA GLU A 91 -0.96 2.32 -8.56
C GLU A 91 -2.30 3.06 -8.51
N LEU A 92 -2.28 4.38 -8.39
CA LEU A 92 -3.50 5.19 -8.50
C LEU A 92 -4.17 4.99 -9.86
N GLN A 93 -3.41 5.02 -10.95
CA GLN A 93 -3.93 4.80 -12.30
C GLN A 93 -4.52 3.39 -12.46
N LYS A 94 -3.85 2.37 -11.89
CA LYS A 94 -4.38 1.00 -11.89
C LYS A 94 -5.71 0.92 -11.15
N LEU A 95 -5.80 1.49 -9.94
CA LEU A 95 -7.03 1.55 -9.17
C LEU A 95 -8.15 2.28 -9.92
N ALA A 96 -7.84 3.41 -10.56
CA ALA A 96 -8.80 4.18 -11.35
C ALA A 96 -9.29 3.41 -12.58
N LYS A 97 -8.38 2.75 -13.30
CA LYS A 97 -8.72 1.92 -14.47
C LYS A 97 -9.65 0.77 -14.10
N GLU A 98 -9.49 0.19 -12.93
CA GLU A 98 -10.34 -0.88 -12.40
C GLU A 98 -11.63 -0.35 -11.73
N GLY A 99 -11.86 0.97 -11.74
CA GLY A 99 -13.04 1.60 -11.12
C GLY A 99 -13.06 1.51 -9.59
N LYS A 100 -11.88 1.33 -8.97
CA LYS A 100 -11.73 1.13 -7.52
C LYS A 100 -11.46 2.43 -6.75
N ILE A 101 -11.14 3.51 -7.47
CA ILE A 101 -10.93 4.85 -6.93
C ILE A 101 -11.40 5.89 -7.94
N SER A 102 -11.87 7.03 -7.47
CA SER A 102 -12.37 8.12 -8.31
C SER A 102 -11.98 9.47 -7.72
N MET A 103 -12.37 10.56 -8.39
CA MET A 103 -12.18 11.92 -7.86
C MET A 103 -12.98 12.20 -6.58
N ASP A 104 -14.02 11.44 -6.31
CA ASP A 104 -14.76 11.54 -5.04
C ASP A 104 -13.91 11.12 -3.83
N ASP A 105 -12.87 10.34 -4.07
CA ASP A 105 -11.92 9.88 -3.06
C ASP A 105 -10.74 10.86 -2.87
N TYR A 106 -10.61 11.90 -3.71
CA TYR A 106 -9.57 12.92 -3.62
C TYR A 106 -9.80 13.87 -2.45
N ARG A 107 -8.75 14.16 -1.67
CA ARG A 107 -8.79 15.00 -0.45
C ARG A 107 -8.01 16.30 -0.56
N GLY A 108 -7.33 16.51 -1.67
CA GLY A 108 -6.52 17.70 -1.89
C GLY A 108 -5.02 17.42 -2.01
N PRO A 109 -4.21 18.47 -2.19
CA PRO A 109 -2.76 18.37 -2.18
C PRO A 109 -2.24 18.23 -0.75
N ALA A 110 -1.08 17.58 -0.61
CA ALA A 110 -0.30 17.59 0.62
C ALA A 110 1.17 17.82 0.29
N PHE A 111 1.89 18.42 1.24
CA PHE A 111 3.31 18.68 1.12
C PHE A 111 4.04 17.82 2.15
N SER A 112 4.94 16.97 1.66
CA SER A 112 5.76 16.10 2.51
C SER A 112 7.19 16.57 2.49
N LYS A 113 7.83 16.58 3.65
CA LYS A 113 9.27 16.76 3.76
C LYS A 113 9.94 15.40 3.67
N ILE A 114 10.83 15.22 2.71
CA ILE A 114 11.59 13.98 2.53
C ILE A 114 12.93 14.04 3.26
N ALA A 115 13.63 12.90 3.34
CA ALA A 115 14.82 12.74 4.17
C ALA A 115 15.98 13.70 3.84
N ASP A 116 16.07 14.18 2.61
CA ASP A 116 17.08 15.17 2.18
C ASP A 116 16.70 16.61 2.55
N GLY A 117 15.54 16.80 3.20
CA GLY A 117 15.02 18.11 3.61
C GLY A 117 14.20 18.84 2.54
N SER A 118 14.09 18.31 1.33
CA SER A 118 13.25 18.88 0.27
C SER A 118 11.77 18.64 0.55
N THR A 119 10.92 19.47 -0.10
CA THR A 119 9.46 19.33 0.01
C THR A 119 8.92 18.80 -1.31
N THR A 120 8.13 17.75 -1.23
CA THR A 120 7.45 17.17 -2.39
C THR A 120 5.95 17.38 -2.26
N GLU A 121 5.32 17.87 -3.32
CA GLU A 121 3.87 17.92 -3.43
C GLU A 121 3.35 16.56 -3.86
N SER A 122 2.31 16.10 -3.18
CA SER A 122 1.61 14.83 -3.41
C SER A 122 0.11 15.07 -3.41
N ALA A 123 -0.64 14.19 -4.02
CA ALA A 123 -2.10 14.16 -3.91
C ALA A 123 -2.51 13.23 -2.77
N VAL A 124 -3.58 13.57 -2.06
CA VAL A 124 -4.16 12.69 -1.03
C VAL A 124 -5.43 12.06 -1.56
N PHE A 125 -5.52 10.73 -1.42
CA PHE A 125 -6.72 9.98 -1.75
C PHE A 125 -7.13 9.09 -0.57
N THR A 126 -8.42 8.90 -0.37
CA THR A 126 -8.95 7.92 0.57
C THR A 126 -8.99 6.54 -0.09
N ILE A 127 -8.28 5.59 0.51
CA ILE A 127 -8.45 4.16 0.24
C ILE A 127 -9.54 3.64 1.18
N LYS A 128 -10.66 3.20 0.63
CA LYS A 128 -11.83 2.79 1.44
C LYS A 128 -11.55 1.57 2.29
N GLU A 129 -10.81 0.61 1.74
CA GLU A 129 -10.47 -0.62 2.44
C GLU A 129 -9.05 -1.08 2.07
N ILE A 130 -8.25 -1.35 3.09
CA ILE A 130 -6.97 -2.04 2.96
C ILE A 130 -7.11 -3.39 3.64
N TYR A 131 -6.95 -4.47 2.88
CA TYR A 131 -6.90 -5.83 3.40
C TYR A 131 -5.43 -6.25 3.50
N ILE A 132 -5.00 -6.67 4.68
CA ILE A 132 -3.68 -7.26 4.89
C ILE A 132 -3.88 -8.76 4.92
N GLN A 133 -3.27 -9.44 3.94
CA GLN A 133 -3.51 -10.86 3.70
C GLN A 133 -2.74 -11.73 4.70
N GLY A 134 -3.46 -12.57 5.43
CA GLY A 134 -2.93 -13.61 6.28
C GLY A 134 -2.99 -15.00 5.63
N ARG A 135 -2.45 -16.00 6.34
CA ARG A 135 -2.60 -17.42 6.00
C ARG A 135 -4.05 -17.89 6.18
N ASP A 136 -4.38 -19.01 5.58
CA ASP A 136 -5.68 -19.70 5.73
C ASP A 136 -6.88 -18.81 5.37
N ASN A 137 -6.72 -17.95 4.35
CA ASN A 137 -7.72 -16.97 3.92
C ASN A 137 -8.21 -16.04 5.04
N LYS A 138 -7.39 -15.85 6.08
CA LYS A 138 -7.61 -14.84 7.10
C LYS A 138 -7.03 -13.51 6.65
N TYR A 139 -7.58 -12.41 7.16
CA TYR A 139 -7.11 -11.07 6.82
C TYR A 139 -7.48 -10.06 7.90
N ILE A 140 -6.78 -8.94 7.87
CA ILE A 140 -7.09 -7.78 8.69
C ILE A 140 -7.53 -6.66 7.76
N VAL A 141 -8.61 -5.97 8.13
CA VAL A 141 -9.14 -4.85 7.34
C VAL A 141 -8.93 -3.55 8.08
N VAL A 142 -8.40 -2.55 7.37
CA VAL A 142 -8.35 -1.17 7.83
C VAL A 142 -9.12 -0.31 6.83
N LYS A 143 -10.12 0.43 7.31
CA LYS A 143 -11.00 1.25 6.46
C LYS A 143 -10.60 2.71 6.48
N ASP A 144 -10.98 3.43 5.41
CA ASP A 144 -10.88 4.88 5.30
C ASP A 144 -9.47 5.39 5.64
N VAL A 145 -8.51 4.95 4.84
CA VAL A 145 -7.10 5.31 4.97
C VAL A 145 -6.75 6.40 3.97
N GLU A 146 -6.27 7.53 4.45
CA GLU A 146 -5.66 8.53 3.58
C GLU A 146 -4.29 8.05 3.14
N ALA A 147 -4.07 8.02 1.83
CA ALA A 147 -2.81 7.67 1.21
C ALA A 147 -2.26 8.85 0.42
N LEU A 148 -0.96 9.10 0.56
CA LEU A 148 -0.24 10.02 -0.30
C LEU A 148 0.05 9.34 -1.64
N VAL A 149 -0.22 10.05 -2.72
CA VAL A 149 0.10 9.63 -4.07
C VAL A 149 1.27 10.46 -4.57
N THR A 150 2.44 9.85 -4.65
CA THR A 150 3.61 10.50 -5.18
C THR A 150 3.62 10.47 -6.72
N PRO A 151 4.08 11.56 -7.38
CA PRO A 151 4.25 11.56 -8.83
C PRO A 151 5.36 10.62 -9.31
N ASN A 152 6.31 10.26 -8.43
CA ASN A 152 7.37 9.31 -8.76
C ASN A 152 6.79 7.90 -8.95
N GLN A 153 6.80 7.43 -10.19
CA GLN A 153 6.23 6.13 -10.55
C GLN A 153 7.06 4.92 -10.07
N GLU A 154 8.31 5.14 -9.71
CA GLU A 154 9.23 4.11 -9.19
C GLU A 154 9.29 4.11 -7.66
N ALA A 155 8.54 5.00 -7.01
CA ALA A 155 8.54 5.07 -5.55
C ALA A 155 8.01 3.75 -4.95
N PRO A 156 8.64 3.26 -3.86
CA PRO A 156 8.13 2.10 -3.16
C PRO A 156 6.75 2.38 -2.57
N LEU A 157 5.93 1.35 -2.51
CA LEU A 157 4.64 1.41 -1.85
C LEU A 157 4.86 1.21 -0.34
N LEU A 158 4.43 2.16 0.47
CA LEU A 158 4.66 2.14 1.91
C LEU A 158 3.36 1.96 2.68
N LEU A 159 3.29 0.95 3.52
CA LEU A 159 2.24 0.79 4.52
C LEU A 159 2.70 1.55 5.77
N GLY A 160 2.18 2.76 5.97
CA GLY A 160 2.65 3.70 6.97
C GLY A 160 1.93 3.59 8.32
N GLN A 161 2.35 4.45 9.26
CA GLN A 161 1.86 4.48 10.64
C GLN A 161 0.36 4.76 10.76
N ASN A 162 -0.24 5.47 9.80
CA ASN A 162 -1.69 5.69 9.78
C ASN A 162 -2.51 4.39 9.57
N VAL A 163 -1.88 3.33 9.08
CA VAL A 163 -2.43 1.97 9.05
C VAL A 163 -1.91 1.16 10.24
N ILE A 164 -0.58 1.10 10.42
CA ILE A 164 0.07 0.21 11.41
C ILE A 164 -0.48 0.41 12.82
N LYS A 165 -0.70 1.67 13.25
CA LYS A 165 -1.26 1.99 14.57
C LYS A 165 -2.73 1.56 14.77
N ARG A 166 -3.44 1.26 13.70
CA ARG A 166 -4.84 0.82 13.75
C ARG A 166 -4.97 -0.70 13.74
N LEU A 167 -3.85 -1.41 13.56
CA LEU A 167 -3.79 -2.85 13.58
C LEU A 167 -3.83 -3.40 15.02
N PRO A 168 -4.29 -4.64 15.20
CA PRO A 168 -4.18 -5.33 16.48
C PRO A 168 -2.73 -5.39 16.96
N LYS A 169 -2.56 -5.62 18.26
CA LYS A 169 -1.23 -5.92 18.80
C LYS A 169 -0.60 -7.09 18.05
N HIS A 170 0.68 -6.96 17.71
CA HIS A 170 1.36 -7.93 16.86
C HIS A 170 2.83 -8.09 17.24
N THR A 171 3.38 -9.22 16.86
CA THR A 171 4.78 -9.56 17.02
C THR A 171 5.36 -10.07 15.71
N PHE A 172 6.65 -9.82 15.49
CA PHE A 172 7.37 -10.31 14.31
C PHE A 172 8.08 -11.60 14.67
N ASP A 173 7.71 -12.69 14.01
CA ASP A 173 8.46 -13.94 14.01
C ASP A 173 9.30 -13.99 12.73
N VAL A 174 10.51 -13.46 12.84
CA VAL A 174 11.44 -13.37 11.70
C VAL A 174 11.86 -14.76 11.24
N SER A 175 11.98 -15.71 12.16
CA SER A 175 12.41 -17.08 11.85
C SER A 175 11.41 -17.81 10.97
N ASN A 176 10.13 -17.54 11.17
CA ASN A 176 9.03 -18.15 10.37
C ASN A 176 8.50 -17.22 9.29
N GLY A 177 9.03 -16.01 9.15
CA GLY A 177 8.64 -15.02 8.15
C GLY A 177 7.18 -14.58 8.28
N VAL A 178 6.69 -14.37 9.51
CA VAL A 178 5.29 -13.97 9.75
C VAL A 178 5.20 -12.85 10.78
N ILE A 179 4.18 -12.01 10.59
CA ILE A 179 3.67 -11.10 11.62
C ILE A 179 2.47 -11.79 12.25
N GLU A 180 2.55 -12.05 13.55
CA GLU A 180 1.48 -12.66 14.32
C GLU A 180 0.64 -11.57 14.98
N PHE A 181 -0.63 -11.48 14.61
CA PHE A 181 -1.59 -10.55 15.19
C PHE A 181 -2.42 -11.25 16.26
N GLU A 182 -2.55 -10.59 17.41
CA GLU A 182 -3.40 -11.08 18.49
C GLU A 182 -4.88 -11.04 18.08
N LYS A 183 -5.68 -11.84 18.76
CA LYS A 183 -7.14 -11.86 18.58
C LYS A 183 -7.71 -10.46 18.74
N GLN A 184 -8.59 -10.09 17.84
CA GLN A 184 -9.48 -8.95 18.09
C GLN A 184 -10.60 -9.39 19.04
N PRO A 185 -10.95 -8.58 20.02
CA PRO A 185 -12.05 -8.86 20.93
C PRO A 185 -13.41 -8.92 20.22
#